data_6bd9f1f4f77af2af2e18618abd99b1ee
#
_entry.id   6bd9f1f4f77af2af2e18618abd99b1ee
#
_cell.length_a   1.000
_cell.length_b   1.000
_cell.length_c   1.000
_cell.angle_alpha   90.00
_cell.angle_beta   90.00
_cell.angle_gamma   90.00
#
_symmetry.space_group_name_H-M   'P 1'
#
loop_
_entity.id
_entity.type
_entity.pdbx_description
1 polymer ?
#
loop_
_entity_poly.entity_id
_entity_poly.type
_entity_poly.pdbx_seq_one_letter_code
_entity_poly.pdbx_strand_id
1 'polypeptide(L)'
;MKSPGFLVRGFRRPPEVASLALGKLERQVLDEAWRCGDVTVREVYVAFGENVAYTTLMTTLDRLYKKGLLARRKDGRAFLYAPALSREEFEHGIREDVIDGLLGRGAEGVEPVLACIVEKVSERDRELLDELDRLVKEKKRELRRQD
;
A
#
# COMPACT_ATOMS: atom_id res chain seq x y z
N MET A 1 4.13 -4.86 18.62
CA MET A 1 3.33 -4.78 17.38
C MET A 1 3.98 -3.78 16.43
N LYS A 2 4.38 -4.22 15.26
CA LYS A 2 5.00 -3.31 14.29
C LYS A 2 3.92 -2.39 13.72
N SER A 3 4.11 -1.09 13.79
CA SER A 3 3.17 -0.15 13.19
C SER A 3 3.22 -0.28 11.66
N PRO A 4 2.08 -0.19 10.97
CA PRO A 4 2.03 -0.22 9.51
C PRO A 4 2.99 0.79 8.87
N GLY A 5 3.11 1.96 9.47
CA GLY A 5 4.00 3.02 8.99
C GLY A 5 5.49 2.66 9.00
N PHE A 6 5.92 1.72 9.83
CA PHE A 6 7.30 1.27 9.83
C PHE A 6 7.64 0.39 8.61
N LEU A 7 6.73 -0.50 8.25
CA LEU A 7 6.92 -1.38 7.08
C LEU A 7 6.87 -0.61 5.78
N VAL A 8 6.02 0.40 5.71
CA VAL A 8 5.87 1.26 4.53
C VAL A 8 6.94 2.36 4.49
N ARG A 9 7.61 2.65 5.61
CA ARG A 9 8.75 3.59 5.64
C ARG A 9 9.89 3.22 4.69
N GLY A 10 10.08 1.94 4.41
CA GLY A 10 11.04 1.48 3.41
C GLY A 10 10.76 2.00 2.00
N PHE A 11 9.54 2.44 1.74
CA PHE A 11 9.11 3.00 0.46
C PHE A 11 9.19 4.53 0.40
N ARG A 12 9.58 5.20 1.47
CA ARG A 12 9.53 6.66 1.60
C ARG A 12 10.58 7.44 0.85
N ARG A 13 11.30 6.85 -0.03
CA ARG A 13 12.24 7.61 -0.85
C ARG A 13 11.49 8.39 -1.92
N PRO A 14 11.79 9.69 -2.13
CA PRO A 14 11.06 10.52 -3.08
C PRO A 14 10.91 9.92 -4.48
N PRO A 15 11.92 9.20 -5.05
CA PRO A 15 11.73 8.51 -6.32
C PRO A 15 10.82 7.30 -6.23
N GLU A 16 10.56 6.79 -5.04
CA GLU A 16 9.77 5.58 -4.79
C GLU A 16 8.30 5.86 -4.52
N VAL A 17 7.91 7.12 -4.31
CA VAL A 17 6.49 7.49 -4.17
C VAL A 17 5.71 7.09 -5.42
N ALA A 18 6.33 7.20 -6.60
CA ALA A 18 5.76 6.70 -7.85
C ALA A 18 5.77 5.16 -7.94
N SER A 19 6.67 4.48 -7.23
CA SER A 19 6.79 3.02 -7.20
C SER A 19 6.02 2.36 -6.06
N LEU A 20 5.33 3.14 -5.22
CA LEU A 20 4.36 2.63 -4.24
C LEU A 20 3.18 1.93 -4.93
N ALA A 21 2.91 2.28 -6.18
CA ALA A 21 2.06 1.48 -7.04
C ALA A 21 2.81 0.21 -7.40
N LEU A 22 2.46 -0.89 -6.77
CA LEU A 22 2.96 -2.21 -7.16
C LEU A 22 2.63 -2.47 -8.63
N GLY A 23 3.56 -3.11 -9.33
CA GLY A 23 3.26 -3.66 -10.65
C GLY A 23 2.05 -4.58 -10.58
N LYS A 24 1.34 -4.72 -11.70
CA LYS A 24 0.13 -5.54 -11.77
C LYS A 24 0.36 -6.96 -11.24
N LEU A 25 1.44 -7.61 -11.66
CA LEU A 25 1.76 -8.97 -11.22
C LEU A 25 2.13 -9.02 -9.74
N GLU A 26 2.92 -8.07 -9.24
CA GLU A 26 3.26 -7.97 -7.82
C GLU A 26 2.00 -7.87 -6.96
N ARG A 27 1.03 -7.05 -7.38
CA ARG A 27 -0.25 -6.91 -6.68
C ARG A 27 -1.04 -8.21 -6.69
N GLN A 28 -1.12 -8.88 -7.83
CA GLN A 28 -1.82 -10.16 -7.95
C GLN A 28 -1.21 -11.25 -7.08
N VAL A 29 0.12 -11.32 -7.02
CA VAL A 29 0.83 -12.28 -6.16
C VAL A 29 0.61 -11.97 -4.68
N LEU A 30 0.64 -10.71 -4.31
CA LEU A 30 0.38 -10.28 -2.94
C LEU A 30 -1.09 -10.55 -2.52
N ASP A 31 -2.03 -10.31 -3.42
CA ASP A 31 -3.45 -10.66 -3.19
C ASP A 31 -3.63 -12.17 -2.95
N GLU A 32 -2.92 -12.99 -3.71
CA GLU A 32 -2.95 -14.45 -3.54
C GLU A 32 -2.36 -14.87 -2.17
N ALA A 33 -1.27 -14.23 -1.75
CA ALA A 33 -0.68 -14.48 -0.44
C ALA A 33 -1.64 -14.08 0.70
N TRP A 34 -2.36 -12.98 0.57
CA TRP A 34 -3.37 -12.60 1.56
C TRP A 34 -4.54 -13.59 1.59
N ARG A 35 -4.91 -14.12 0.44
CA ARG A 35 -6.01 -15.10 0.34
C ARG A 35 -5.65 -16.44 0.99
N CYS A 36 -4.43 -16.91 0.77
CA CYS A 36 -3.98 -18.26 1.17
C CYS A 36 -3.24 -18.27 2.51
N GLY A 37 -2.63 -17.17 2.92
CA GLY A 37 -1.67 -17.13 4.01
C GLY A 37 -0.27 -17.49 3.52
N ASP A 38 0.26 -18.63 3.92
CA ASP A 38 1.55 -19.11 3.45
C ASP A 38 1.45 -19.68 2.02
N VAL A 39 2.38 -19.31 1.15
CA VAL A 39 2.43 -19.78 -0.24
C VAL A 39 3.85 -20.12 -0.67
N THR A 40 3.97 -21.17 -1.48
CA THR A 40 5.19 -21.49 -2.23
C THR A 40 5.09 -20.91 -3.65
N VAL A 41 6.22 -20.82 -4.35
CA VAL A 41 6.22 -20.40 -5.76
C VAL A 41 5.34 -21.34 -6.60
N ARG A 42 5.38 -22.63 -6.31
CA ARG A 42 4.59 -23.64 -7.05
C ARG A 42 3.09 -23.45 -6.84
N GLU A 43 2.67 -23.18 -5.63
CA GLU A 43 1.25 -22.93 -5.34
C GLU A 43 0.74 -21.68 -6.07
N VAL A 44 1.52 -20.63 -6.10
CA VAL A 44 1.18 -19.41 -6.87
C VAL A 44 1.15 -19.71 -8.36
N TYR A 45 2.11 -20.47 -8.87
CA TYR A 45 2.15 -20.88 -10.27
C TYR A 45 0.89 -21.66 -10.69
N VAL A 46 0.47 -22.59 -9.87
CA VAL A 46 -0.77 -23.36 -10.11
C VAL A 46 -2.00 -22.45 -10.00
N ALA A 47 -2.04 -21.57 -8.98
CA ALA A 47 -3.15 -20.65 -8.79
C ALA A 47 -3.34 -19.68 -9.98
N PHE A 48 -2.25 -19.36 -10.67
CA PHE A 48 -2.29 -18.50 -11.86
C PHE A 48 -2.53 -19.29 -13.16
N GLY A 49 -2.92 -20.57 -13.05
CA GLY A 49 -3.23 -21.42 -14.19
C GLY A 49 -2.03 -21.72 -15.09
N GLU A 50 -0.82 -21.62 -14.53
CA GLU A 50 0.45 -21.85 -15.25
C GLU A 50 0.68 -20.89 -16.43
N ASN A 51 -0.03 -19.75 -16.44
CA ASN A 51 0.04 -18.75 -17.51
C ASN A 51 1.18 -17.75 -17.37
N VAL A 52 1.79 -17.70 -16.19
CA VAL A 52 2.96 -16.86 -15.91
C VAL A 52 4.16 -17.79 -15.71
N ALA A 53 5.32 -17.42 -16.27
CA ALA A 53 6.51 -18.23 -16.13
C ALA A 53 6.89 -18.42 -14.66
N TYR A 54 7.26 -19.64 -14.29
CA TYR A 54 7.66 -20.00 -12.93
C TYR A 54 8.78 -19.09 -12.41
N THR A 55 9.80 -18.83 -13.24
CA THR A 55 10.92 -17.94 -12.90
C THR A 55 10.48 -16.49 -12.67
N THR A 56 9.47 -16.02 -13.39
CA THR A 56 8.89 -14.70 -13.19
C THR A 56 8.21 -14.60 -11.84
N LEU A 57 7.49 -15.64 -11.42
CA LEU A 57 6.87 -15.69 -10.10
C LEU A 57 7.90 -15.79 -8.98
N MET A 58 8.97 -16.55 -9.18
CA MET A 58 10.10 -16.58 -8.24
C MET A 58 10.67 -15.18 -8.01
N THR A 59 10.95 -14.47 -9.08
CA THR A 59 11.49 -13.10 -9.03
C THR A 59 10.50 -12.14 -8.36
N THR A 60 9.22 -12.27 -8.67
CA THR A 60 8.16 -11.41 -8.10
C THR A 60 8.03 -11.62 -6.58
N LEU A 61 8.01 -12.87 -6.13
CA LEU A 61 7.97 -13.18 -4.70
C LEU A 61 9.23 -12.69 -3.96
N ASP A 62 10.40 -12.86 -4.57
CA ASP A 62 11.66 -12.35 -4.02
C ASP A 62 11.65 -10.82 -3.90
N ARG A 63 11.13 -10.12 -4.90
CA ARG A 63 10.97 -8.66 -4.86
C ARG A 63 10.03 -8.22 -3.74
N LEU A 64 8.88 -8.87 -3.60
CA LEU A 64 7.93 -8.58 -2.52
C LEU A 64 8.55 -8.82 -1.14
N TYR A 65 9.34 -9.87 -1.00
CA TYR A 65 10.11 -10.12 0.21
C TYR A 65 11.13 -9.01 0.48
N LYS A 66 11.92 -8.61 -0.52
CA LYS A 66 12.91 -7.53 -0.38
C LYS A 66 12.28 -6.19 -0.08
N LYS A 67 11.06 -5.96 -0.56
CA LYS A 67 10.26 -4.77 -0.25
C LYS A 67 9.65 -4.81 1.16
N GLY A 68 9.75 -5.93 1.88
CA GLY A 68 9.19 -6.08 3.22
C GLY A 68 7.68 -6.37 3.26
N LEU A 69 7.08 -6.68 2.11
CA LEU A 69 5.65 -7.00 1.99
C LEU A 69 5.34 -8.47 2.27
N LEU A 70 6.32 -9.34 2.02
CA LEU A 70 6.28 -10.74 2.39
C LEU A 70 7.42 -11.05 3.37
N ALA A 71 7.15 -11.94 4.29
CA ALA A 71 8.16 -12.69 5.04
C ALA A 71 8.43 -14.00 4.30
N ARG A 72 9.58 -14.62 4.53
CA ARG A 72 9.84 -15.95 4.00
C ARG A 72 10.64 -16.79 5.00
N ARG A 73 10.42 -18.07 4.92
CA ARG A 73 11.22 -19.07 5.67
C ARG A 73 11.51 -20.26 4.76
N LYS A 74 12.62 -20.94 5.03
CA LYS A 74 12.90 -22.19 4.33
C LYS A 74 11.98 -23.29 4.83
N ASP A 75 11.42 -24.04 3.89
CA ASP A 75 10.67 -25.26 4.11
C ASP A 75 11.24 -26.34 3.17
N GLY A 76 12.18 -27.13 3.71
CA GLY A 76 12.96 -28.03 2.89
C GLY A 76 13.85 -27.29 1.90
N ARG A 77 13.69 -27.56 0.60
CA ARG A 77 14.44 -26.89 -0.49
C ARG A 77 13.74 -25.65 -1.04
N ALA A 78 12.50 -25.42 -0.65
CA ALA A 78 11.69 -24.30 -1.11
C ALA A 78 11.63 -23.21 -0.06
N PHE A 79 11.26 -22.00 -0.50
CA PHE A 79 10.84 -20.94 0.40
C PHE A 79 9.32 -20.93 0.54
N LEU A 80 8.89 -20.73 1.77
CA LEU A 80 7.50 -20.47 2.09
C LEU A 80 7.37 -18.98 2.37
N TYR A 81 6.50 -18.32 1.62
CA TYR A 81 6.25 -16.87 1.73
C TYR A 81 4.93 -16.63 2.46
N ALA A 82 4.91 -15.65 3.32
CA ALA A 82 3.71 -15.23 4.04
C ALA A 82 3.59 -13.71 4.02
N PRO A 83 2.37 -13.13 4.05
CA PRO A 83 2.21 -11.70 4.20
C PRO A 83 2.92 -11.19 5.46
N ALA A 84 3.75 -10.16 5.33
CA ALA A 84 4.39 -9.50 6.46
C ALA A 84 3.46 -8.51 7.15
N LEU A 85 2.36 -8.15 6.49
CA LEU A 85 1.34 -7.23 6.98
C LEU A 85 -0.01 -7.60 6.33
N SER A 86 -1.10 -7.20 6.96
CA SER A 86 -2.44 -7.41 6.43
C SER A 86 -2.70 -6.51 5.21
N ARG A 87 -3.73 -6.85 4.43
CA ARG A 87 -4.21 -6.01 3.33
C ARG A 87 -4.55 -4.60 3.83
N GLU A 88 -5.25 -4.49 4.94
CA GLU A 88 -5.66 -3.21 5.53
C GLU A 88 -4.47 -2.38 5.97
N GLU A 89 -3.48 -2.99 6.63
CA GLU A 89 -2.23 -2.33 7.02
C GLU A 89 -1.46 -1.82 5.81
N PHE A 90 -1.38 -2.61 4.76
CA PHE A 90 -0.73 -2.23 3.51
C PHE A 90 -1.43 -1.03 2.85
N GLU A 91 -2.75 -1.10 2.69
CA GLU A 91 -3.53 -0.04 2.06
C GLU A 91 -3.50 1.25 2.88
N HIS A 92 -3.58 1.14 4.20
CA HIS A 92 -3.44 2.30 5.10
C HIS A 92 -2.07 2.94 4.98
N GLY A 93 -1.00 2.14 5.03
CA GLY A 93 0.36 2.63 4.90
C GLY A 93 0.64 3.31 3.57
N ILE A 94 0.11 2.78 2.46
CA ILE A 94 0.23 3.42 1.15
C ILE A 94 -0.50 4.76 1.13
N ARG A 95 -1.71 4.83 1.65
CA ARG A 95 -2.45 6.11 1.74
C ARG A 95 -1.68 7.14 2.53
N GLU A 96 -1.15 6.79 3.70
CA GLU A 96 -0.35 7.70 4.51
C GLU A 96 0.89 8.19 3.75
N ASP A 97 1.66 7.28 3.16
CA ASP A 97 2.89 7.64 2.47
C ASP A 97 2.65 8.52 1.25
N VAL A 98 1.58 8.27 0.49
CA VAL A 98 1.20 9.13 -0.65
C VAL A 98 0.83 10.52 -0.17
N ILE A 99 0.03 10.62 0.88
CA ILE A 99 -0.38 11.93 1.44
C ILE A 99 0.82 12.66 2.02
N ASP A 100 1.67 11.99 2.80
CA ASP A 100 2.89 12.59 3.35
C ASP A 100 3.83 13.09 2.24
N GLY A 101 3.95 12.31 1.16
CA GLY A 101 4.75 12.70 0.00
C GLY A 101 4.21 13.95 -0.71
N LEU A 102 2.89 14.10 -0.77
CA LEU A 102 2.25 15.27 -1.37
C LEU A 102 2.31 16.51 -0.47
N LEU A 103 2.13 16.35 0.84
CA LEU A 103 2.09 17.44 1.81
C LEU A 103 3.48 17.84 2.33
N GLY A 104 4.46 16.96 2.23
CA GLY A 104 5.81 17.17 2.75
C GLY A 104 6.71 18.11 1.93
N ARG A 105 6.20 18.73 0.86
CA ARG A 105 6.98 19.56 -0.07
C ARG A 105 7.09 21.04 0.35
N GLY A 106 6.75 21.37 1.58
CA GLY A 106 6.77 22.73 2.10
C GLY A 106 5.45 23.49 1.86
N ALA A 107 5.29 24.63 2.55
CA ALA A 107 4.03 25.38 2.58
C ALA A 107 3.56 25.86 1.21
N GLU A 108 4.48 26.17 0.29
CA GLU A 108 4.14 26.66 -1.06
C GLU A 108 3.49 25.59 -1.95
N GLY A 109 3.73 24.31 -1.66
CA GLY A 109 3.19 23.19 -2.43
C GLY A 109 1.89 22.59 -1.90
N VAL A 110 1.48 22.96 -0.68
CA VAL A 110 0.34 22.31 0.01
C VAL A 110 -1.01 22.82 -0.50
N GLU A 111 -1.17 24.12 -0.65
CA GLU A 111 -2.44 24.72 -1.08
C GLU A 111 -2.93 24.20 -2.43
N PRO A 112 -2.10 24.14 -3.49
CA PRO A 112 -2.52 23.54 -4.75
C PRO A 112 -2.92 22.07 -4.64
N VAL A 113 -2.28 21.30 -3.76
CA VAL A 113 -2.63 19.89 -3.51
C VAL A 113 -4.02 19.81 -2.88
N LEU A 114 -4.30 20.62 -1.87
CA LEU A 114 -5.62 20.67 -1.22
C LEU A 114 -6.72 21.07 -2.21
N ALA A 115 -6.46 22.08 -3.04
CA ALA A 115 -7.40 22.51 -4.08
C ALA A 115 -7.65 21.38 -5.09
N CYS A 116 -6.61 20.67 -5.52
CA CYS A 116 -6.73 19.54 -6.42
C CYS A 116 -7.57 18.40 -5.81
N ILE A 117 -7.40 18.11 -4.53
CA ILE A 117 -8.20 17.10 -3.83
C ILE A 117 -9.68 17.47 -3.86
N VAL A 118 -10.00 18.72 -3.51
CA VAL A 118 -11.38 19.22 -3.51
C VAL A 118 -11.99 19.12 -4.90
N GLU A 119 -11.25 19.53 -5.94
CA GLU A 119 -11.70 19.44 -7.33
C GLU A 119 -11.99 18.01 -7.74
N LYS A 120 -11.05 17.09 -7.49
CA LYS A 120 -11.20 15.67 -7.85
C LYS A 120 -12.32 14.98 -7.11
N VAL A 121 -12.55 15.35 -5.86
CA VAL A 121 -13.65 14.81 -5.06
C VAL A 121 -14.98 15.32 -5.65
N SER A 122 -15.08 16.60 -5.99
CA SER A 122 -16.30 17.19 -6.54
C SER A 122 -16.65 16.65 -7.92
N GLU A 123 -15.65 16.36 -8.76
CA GLU A 123 -15.85 15.72 -10.08
C GLU A 123 -16.40 14.29 -9.97
N ARG A 124 -16.07 13.59 -8.90
CA ARG A 124 -16.51 12.20 -8.69
C ARG A 124 -17.94 12.10 -8.20
N ASP A 125 -18.23 12.82 -7.12
CA ASP A 125 -19.53 12.76 -6.47
C ASP A 125 -19.66 13.94 -5.50
N ARG A 126 -20.78 14.65 -5.57
CA ARG A 126 -21.09 15.76 -4.64
C ARG A 126 -21.21 15.29 -3.19
N GLU A 127 -21.71 14.08 -2.98
CA GLU A 127 -21.85 13.50 -1.63
C GLU A 127 -20.48 13.32 -0.97
N LEU A 128 -19.44 12.99 -1.75
CA LEU A 128 -18.06 12.89 -1.24
C LEU A 128 -17.52 14.26 -0.79
N LEU A 129 -17.95 15.34 -1.42
CA LEU A 129 -17.56 16.67 -1.00
C LEU A 129 -18.19 17.03 0.36
N ASP A 130 -19.45 16.67 0.57
CA ASP A 130 -20.13 16.82 1.85
C ASP A 130 -19.47 15.99 2.95
N GLU A 131 -19.08 14.76 2.61
CA GLU A 131 -18.33 13.89 3.52
C GLU A 131 -16.96 14.48 3.90
N LEU A 132 -16.24 15.05 2.93
CA LEU A 132 -14.99 15.75 3.18
C LEU A 132 -15.19 16.93 4.14
N ASP A 133 -16.23 17.74 3.93
CA ASP A 133 -16.57 18.86 4.83
C ASP A 133 -16.89 18.36 6.24
N ARG A 134 -17.65 17.27 6.36
CA ARG A 134 -17.97 16.62 7.63
C ARG A 134 -16.69 16.20 8.38
N LEU A 135 -15.79 15.52 7.70
CA LEU A 135 -14.53 15.04 8.29
C LEU A 135 -13.63 16.19 8.76
N VAL A 136 -13.56 17.26 7.98
CA VAL A 136 -12.80 18.45 8.34
C VAL A 136 -13.39 19.12 9.61
N LYS A 137 -14.70 19.29 9.66
CA LYS A 137 -15.39 19.86 10.82
C LYS A 137 -15.21 19.02 12.08
N GLU A 138 -15.32 17.72 11.95
CA GLU A 138 -15.10 16.77 13.05
C GLU A 138 -13.68 16.88 13.60
N LYS A 139 -12.68 16.89 12.73
CA LYS A 139 -11.28 17.03 13.14
C LYS A 139 -10.99 18.36 13.84
N LYS A 140 -11.53 19.44 13.35
CA LYS A 140 -11.42 20.77 14.00
C LYS A 140 -12.03 20.76 15.41
N ARG A 141 -13.14 20.06 15.61
CA ARG A 141 -13.77 19.90 16.95
C ARG A 141 -12.90 19.09 17.90
N GLU A 142 -12.33 17.98 17.42
CA GLU A 142 -11.40 17.18 18.22
C GLU A 142 -10.20 18.00 18.70
N LEU A 143 -9.57 18.75 17.80
CA LEU A 143 -8.40 19.56 18.12
C LEU A 143 -8.71 20.63 19.17
N ARG A 144 -9.89 21.28 19.09
CA ARG A 144 -10.33 22.28 20.07
C ARG A 144 -10.60 21.70 21.47
N ARG A 145 -10.87 20.40 21.58
CA ARG A 145 -11.06 19.73 22.87
C ARG A 145 -9.74 19.35 23.54
N GLN A 146 -8.65 19.34 22.76
CA GLN A 146 -7.31 19.02 23.25
C GLN A 146 -6.54 20.26 23.74
N ASP A 147 -6.98 21.44 23.32
CA ASP A 147 -6.48 22.73 23.77
C ASP A 147 -7.21 23.19 25.07
#